data_6cbbee64fe70743ecf388d1b44091894
#
_entry.id   6cbbee64fe70743ecf388d1b44091894
#
_cell.length_a   1.000
_cell.length_b   1.000
_cell.length_c   1.000
_cell.angle_alpha   90.00
_cell.angle_beta   90.00
_cell.angle_gamma   90.00
#
_symmetry.space_group_name_H-M   'P 1'
#
loop_
_entity.id
_entity.type
_entity.pdbx_description
1 polymer ?
#
loop_
_entity_poly.entity_id
_entity_poly.type
_entity_poly.pdbx_seq_one_letter_code
_entity_poly.pdbx_strand_id
1 'polypeptide(L)'
;MGADGPYRSWLFAPGNHSRRVEKALSLDADVVILDLEDAVAIGEKLKTREVVVSALQGPRSALGYIRINAYDTNFCYGDLCTVIANGVDGVILPKVETRDQIKSVDWLVSQLEHNADLTIGSIDIMPIIETGLGVANVREIARADTRVRRLSFGAGDYSKDMRMNWTLNESEMNHARAEIALASRAAGLDPPVDTVWVHVKDAEGCQRSAQTVRDMGYQGKLCIHPDQIEPVNTAFTPSDEEV
;
A
#
# COMPACT_ATOMS: atom_id res chain seq x y z
N MET A 1 17.46 -4.62 -5.65
CA MET A 1 16.67 -5.86 -5.50
C MET A 1 15.44 -5.68 -6.35
N GLY A 2 15.16 -6.56 -7.31
CA GLY A 2 14.02 -6.41 -8.20
C GLY A 2 12.72 -6.66 -7.46
N ALA A 3 11.67 -5.98 -7.90
CA ALA A 3 10.33 -6.05 -7.34
C ALA A 3 9.58 -7.39 -7.63
N ASP A 4 10.26 -8.52 -7.66
CA ASP A 4 9.77 -9.80 -8.19
C ASP A 4 9.33 -10.81 -7.11
N GLY A 5 9.09 -10.37 -5.87
CA GLY A 5 8.63 -11.25 -4.80
C GLY A 5 7.12 -11.15 -4.53
N PRO A 6 6.49 -12.21 -4.03
CA PRO A 6 5.26 -12.03 -3.30
C PRO A 6 5.61 -11.29 -2.00
N TYR A 7 5.15 -10.06 -1.86
CA TYR A 7 5.33 -9.29 -0.63
C TYR A 7 4.11 -9.52 0.26
N ARG A 8 4.31 -10.23 1.38
CA ARG A 8 3.26 -10.71 2.28
C ARG A 8 2.81 -9.62 3.25
N SER A 9 3.76 -9.07 4.01
CA SER A 9 3.47 -8.07 5.05
C SER A 9 3.91 -6.66 4.65
N TRP A 10 2.98 -5.70 4.77
CA TRP A 10 3.15 -4.29 4.43
C TRP A 10 2.88 -3.43 5.67
N LEU A 11 3.94 -3.09 6.42
CA LEU A 11 3.82 -2.42 7.72
C LEU A 11 3.78 -0.91 7.58
N PHE A 12 2.69 -0.27 8.03
CA PHE A 12 2.60 1.17 8.18
C PHE A 12 3.37 1.70 9.39
N ALA A 13 4.07 2.81 9.20
CA ALA A 13 4.66 3.61 10.27
C ALA A 13 4.38 5.10 10.01
N PRO A 14 3.93 5.87 11.04
CA PRO A 14 3.76 7.32 10.91
C PRO A 14 5.08 8.00 10.58
N GLY A 15 5.15 8.71 9.44
CA GLY A 15 6.39 9.31 8.94
C GLY A 15 6.99 10.40 9.84
N ASN A 16 6.17 11.06 10.65
CA ASN A 16 6.59 12.12 11.59
C ASN A 16 7.18 11.59 12.92
N HIS A 17 7.29 10.29 13.12
CA HIS A 17 7.81 9.67 14.35
C HIS A 17 9.09 8.86 14.08
N SER A 18 10.27 9.50 14.11
CA SER A 18 11.58 8.90 13.78
C SER A 18 11.80 7.55 14.47
N ARG A 19 11.53 7.43 15.77
CA ARG A 19 11.69 6.16 16.50
C ARG A 19 10.80 5.03 15.99
N ARG A 20 9.56 5.35 15.55
CA ARG A 20 8.66 4.34 14.96
C ARG A 20 9.12 3.96 13.55
N VAL A 21 9.60 4.91 12.79
CA VAL A 21 10.19 4.70 11.46
C VAL A 21 11.42 3.78 11.56
N GLU A 22 12.39 4.12 12.42
CA GLU A 22 13.57 3.29 12.68
C GLU A 22 13.21 1.87 13.14
N LYS A 23 12.26 1.78 14.08
CA LYS A 23 11.73 0.49 14.54
C LYS A 23 11.12 -0.31 13.41
N ALA A 24 10.24 0.27 12.60
CA ALA A 24 9.58 -0.42 11.49
C ALA A 24 10.60 -0.96 10.47
N LEU A 25 11.59 -0.14 10.10
CA LEU A 25 12.65 -0.53 9.16
C LEU A 25 13.60 -1.63 9.69
N SER A 26 13.59 -1.88 11.01
CA SER A 26 14.38 -2.94 11.66
C SER A 26 13.62 -4.26 11.84
N LEU A 27 12.33 -4.32 11.50
CA LEU A 27 11.48 -5.50 11.64
C LEU A 27 11.50 -6.38 10.39
N ASP A 28 11.02 -7.61 10.53
CA ASP A 28 10.95 -8.60 9.47
C ASP A 28 9.66 -8.49 8.61
N ALA A 29 9.29 -7.25 8.29
CA ALA A 29 8.25 -6.98 7.29
C ALA A 29 8.85 -7.01 5.88
N ASP A 30 8.11 -7.54 4.91
CA ASP A 30 8.58 -7.53 3.51
C ASP A 30 8.62 -6.09 2.96
N VAL A 31 7.66 -5.26 3.36
CA VAL A 31 7.55 -3.85 2.97
C VAL A 31 7.22 -2.97 4.17
N VAL A 32 7.88 -1.83 4.28
CA VAL A 32 7.56 -0.77 5.25
C VAL A 32 6.99 0.43 4.51
N ILE A 33 5.84 0.93 4.97
CA ILE A 33 5.14 2.09 4.43
C ILE A 33 5.28 3.26 5.40
N LEU A 34 6.01 4.29 4.99
CA LEU A 34 6.11 5.54 5.74
C LEU A 34 4.95 6.47 5.33
N ASP A 35 4.09 6.78 6.30
CA ASP A 35 2.86 7.51 6.03
C ASP A 35 3.02 9.03 6.08
N LEU A 36 2.54 9.73 5.05
CA LEU A 36 2.38 11.19 5.00
C LEU A 36 0.91 11.62 5.07
N GLU A 37 -0.03 10.68 5.04
CA GLU A 37 -1.46 10.96 4.94
C GLU A 37 -2.13 11.00 6.32
N ASP A 38 -2.92 10.00 6.66
CA ASP A 38 -3.83 10.02 7.81
C ASP A 38 -3.12 9.98 9.16
N ALA A 39 -1.95 9.35 9.24
CA ALA A 39 -1.17 9.28 10.48
C ALA A 39 -0.38 10.57 10.78
N VAL A 40 -0.39 11.58 9.89
CA VAL A 40 0.38 12.81 10.03
C VAL A 40 -0.55 14.02 10.07
N ALA A 41 -0.50 14.79 11.16
CA ALA A 41 -1.28 16.02 11.31
C ALA A 41 -0.94 17.03 10.18
N ILE A 42 -1.94 17.79 9.72
CA ILE A 42 -1.82 18.73 8.59
C ILE A 42 -0.60 19.67 8.74
N GLY A 43 -0.38 20.23 9.92
CA GLY A 43 0.75 21.13 10.18
C GLY A 43 2.13 20.49 10.16
N GLU A 44 2.20 19.16 10.11
CA GLU A 44 3.45 18.40 10.07
C GLU A 44 3.78 17.81 8.70
N LYS A 45 2.78 17.73 7.79
CA LYS A 45 2.93 17.04 6.50
C LYS A 45 4.14 17.51 5.69
N LEU A 46 4.34 18.82 5.56
CA LEU A 46 5.44 19.38 4.75
C LEU A 46 6.83 18.99 5.28
N LYS A 47 7.05 19.12 6.58
CA LYS A 47 8.36 18.77 7.18
C LYS A 47 8.63 17.28 7.22
N THR A 48 7.57 16.44 7.20
CA THR A 48 7.69 14.99 7.27
C THR A 48 8.21 14.40 5.95
N ARG A 49 8.03 15.06 4.81
CA ARG A 49 8.48 14.60 3.49
C ARG A 49 9.97 14.23 3.47
N GLU A 50 10.81 15.17 3.87
CA GLU A 50 12.28 14.98 3.88
C GLU A 50 12.71 13.94 4.93
N VAL A 51 11.99 13.85 6.05
CA VAL A 51 12.26 12.88 7.11
C VAL A 51 12.09 11.45 6.60
N VAL A 52 10.99 11.16 5.88
CA VAL A 52 10.73 9.81 5.35
C VAL A 52 11.70 9.43 4.24
N VAL A 53 12.06 10.37 3.36
CA VAL A 53 13.07 10.13 2.31
C VAL A 53 14.43 9.81 2.94
N SER A 54 14.88 10.63 3.89
CA SER A 54 16.16 10.41 4.56
C SER A 54 16.21 9.06 5.28
N ALA A 55 15.10 8.64 5.89
CA ALA A 55 15.03 7.34 6.57
C ALA A 55 15.20 6.14 5.60
N LEU A 56 14.71 6.26 4.36
CA LEU A 56 14.80 5.21 3.35
C LEU A 56 16.17 5.13 2.66
N GLN A 57 17.03 6.12 2.83
CA GLN A 57 18.41 6.08 2.32
C GLN A 57 19.35 5.20 3.17
N GLY A 58 18.93 4.86 4.39
CA GLY A 58 19.69 3.98 5.29
C GLY A 58 19.62 2.50 4.88
N PRO A 59 20.48 1.66 5.49
CA PRO A 59 20.44 0.22 5.27
C PRO A 59 19.14 -0.39 5.80
N ARG A 60 18.50 -1.25 5.00
CA ARG A 60 17.28 -1.97 5.36
C ARG A 60 17.17 -3.28 4.57
N SER A 61 16.40 -4.24 5.10
CA SER A 61 16.03 -5.48 4.41
C SER A 61 14.69 -5.34 3.68
N ALA A 62 13.73 -4.62 4.29
CA ALA A 62 12.42 -4.39 3.73
C ALA A 62 12.44 -3.39 2.57
N LEU A 63 11.53 -3.51 1.62
CA LEU A 63 11.25 -2.43 0.66
C LEU A 63 10.66 -1.22 1.39
N GLY A 64 11.04 -0.02 0.96
CA GLY A 64 10.58 1.25 1.52
C GLY A 64 9.60 1.97 0.61
N TYR A 65 8.35 2.02 1.01
CA TYR A 65 7.30 2.76 0.33
C TYR A 65 6.88 3.99 1.12
N ILE A 66 6.34 4.99 0.43
CA ILE A 66 5.79 6.20 1.07
C ILE A 66 4.33 6.35 0.65
N ARG A 67 3.39 6.35 1.62
CA ARG A 67 2.02 6.71 1.31
C ARG A 67 1.92 8.24 1.29
N ILE A 68 1.69 8.78 0.10
CA ILE A 68 1.47 10.20 -0.15
C ILE A 68 0.03 10.61 0.16
N ASN A 69 -0.25 11.91 0.19
CA ASN A 69 -1.62 12.39 0.32
C ASN A 69 -2.42 12.16 -0.96
N ALA A 70 -3.75 12.05 -0.83
CA ALA A 70 -4.65 11.77 -1.95
C ALA A 70 -4.52 12.78 -3.09
N TYR A 71 -4.81 12.31 -4.31
CA TYR A 71 -4.60 13.03 -5.57
C TYR A 71 -5.24 14.43 -5.60
N ASP A 72 -6.41 14.59 -5.05
CA ASP A 72 -7.21 15.80 -5.02
C ASP A 72 -6.82 16.80 -3.91
N THR A 73 -5.79 16.47 -3.12
CA THR A 73 -5.31 17.34 -2.05
C THR A 73 -4.23 18.32 -2.54
N ASN A 74 -4.09 19.45 -1.85
CA ASN A 74 -3.01 20.42 -2.10
C ASN A 74 -1.61 19.87 -1.74
N PHE A 75 -1.52 18.64 -1.18
CA PHE A 75 -0.27 18.02 -0.74
C PHE A 75 0.32 17.07 -1.77
N CYS A 76 -0.51 16.37 -2.55
CA CYS A 76 -0.10 15.29 -3.45
C CYS A 76 1.06 15.66 -4.38
N TYR A 77 0.95 16.77 -5.11
CA TYR A 77 2.01 17.24 -6.01
C TYR A 77 3.33 17.48 -5.27
N GLY A 78 3.28 18.21 -4.15
CA GLY A 78 4.49 18.51 -3.38
C GLY A 78 5.07 17.27 -2.67
N ASP A 79 4.23 16.29 -2.31
CA ASP A 79 4.71 15.00 -1.80
C ASP A 79 5.53 14.30 -2.89
N LEU A 80 4.96 14.12 -4.09
CA LEU A 80 5.66 13.49 -5.22
C LEU A 80 6.97 14.19 -5.55
N CYS A 81 6.98 15.53 -5.66
CA CYS A 81 8.19 16.29 -5.94
C CYS A 81 9.32 16.05 -4.91
N THR A 82 8.99 15.69 -3.68
CA THR A 82 9.99 15.45 -2.64
C THR A 82 10.36 13.98 -2.52
N VAL A 83 9.36 13.06 -2.62
CA VAL A 83 9.58 11.65 -2.29
C VAL A 83 10.13 10.81 -3.46
N ILE A 84 10.05 11.31 -4.70
CA ILE A 84 10.68 10.62 -5.83
C ILE A 84 12.18 10.87 -5.78
N ALA A 85 12.88 10.01 -5.07
CA ALA A 85 14.29 10.14 -4.75
C ALA A 85 14.98 8.76 -4.62
N ASN A 86 16.31 8.76 -4.70
CA ASN A 86 17.10 7.55 -4.48
C ASN A 86 16.81 6.93 -3.09
N GLY A 87 16.66 5.63 -3.05
CA GLY A 87 16.35 4.87 -1.82
C GLY A 87 14.85 4.63 -1.59
N VAL A 88 13.95 5.26 -2.34
CA VAL A 88 12.51 4.96 -2.32
C VAL A 88 12.21 3.88 -3.35
N ASP A 89 11.53 2.80 -2.94
CA ASP A 89 11.16 1.70 -3.84
C ASP A 89 9.80 1.91 -4.48
N GLY A 90 8.90 2.66 -3.82
CA GLY A 90 7.59 2.95 -4.37
C GLY A 90 6.79 3.99 -3.59
N VAL A 91 5.71 4.43 -4.20
CA VAL A 91 4.72 5.31 -3.57
C VAL A 91 3.36 4.64 -3.52
N ILE A 92 2.62 4.91 -2.47
CA ILE A 92 1.22 4.48 -2.32
C ILE A 92 0.33 5.68 -2.53
N LEU A 93 -0.57 5.58 -3.51
CA LEU A 93 -1.57 6.59 -3.82
C LEU A 93 -2.91 6.19 -3.19
N PRO A 94 -3.36 6.87 -2.13
CA PRO A 94 -4.63 6.57 -1.49
C PRO A 94 -5.82 7.11 -2.28
N LYS A 95 -7.01 6.60 -1.99
CA LYS A 95 -8.31 7.09 -2.46
C LYS A 95 -8.40 7.22 -4.00
N VAL A 96 -7.86 6.20 -4.69
CA VAL A 96 -7.91 6.18 -6.15
C VAL A 96 -9.30 5.80 -6.63
N GLU A 97 -9.88 6.63 -7.48
CA GLU A 97 -11.23 6.48 -8.00
C GLU A 97 -11.29 6.39 -9.53
N THR A 98 -10.24 6.83 -10.23
CA THR A 98 -10.25 6.85 -11.69
C THR A 98 -8.91 6.44 -12.29
N ARG A 99 -9.00 5.90 -13.51
CA ARG A 99 -7.82 5.60 -14.33
C ARG A 99 -6.96 6.84 -14.60
N ASP A 100 -7.58 7.99 -14.78
CA ASP A 100 -6.87 9.22 -15.15
C ASP A 100 -6.02 9.78 -14.01
N GLN A 101 -6.42 9.56 -12.74
CA GLN A 101 -5.57 9.84 -11.58
C GLN A 101 -4.26 9.05 -11.65
N ILE A 102 -4.35 7.74 -11.94
CA ILE A 102 -3.17 6.88 -12.06
C ILE A 102 -2.27 7.35 -13.21
N LYS A 103 -2.83 7.62 -14.39
CA LYS A 103 -2.06 8.09 -15.54
C LYS A 103 -1.35 9.41 -15.28
N SER A 104 -2.01 10.34 -14.60
CA SER A 104 -1.42 11.64 -14.25
C SER A 104 -0.25 11.47 -13.28
N VAL A 105 -0.42 10.62 -12.28
CA VAL A 105 0.64 10.34 -11.29
C VAL A 105 1.81 9.59 -11.96
N ASP A 106 1.54 8.59 -12.78
CA ASP A 106 2.57 7.83 -13.50
C ASP A 106 3.42 8.72 -14.41
N TRP A 107 2.75 9.60 -15.17
CA TRP A 107 3.45 10.58 -16.00
C TRP A 107 4.34 11.50 -15.14
N LEU A 108 3.80 12.06 -14.05
CA LEU A 108 4.55 12.95 -13.16
C LEU A 108 5.73 12.25 -12.53
N VAL A 109 5.54 11.03 -12.01
CA VAL A 109 6.63 10.23 -11.42
C VAL A 109 7.73 9.98 -12.45
N SER A 110 7.39 9.69 -13.72
CA SER A 110 8.39 9.53 -14.79
C SER A 110 9.21 10.79 -15.02
N GLN A 111 8.59 11.98 -14.98
CA GLN A 111 9.32 13.26 -15.10
C GLN A 111 10.23 13.50 -13.88
N LEU A 112 9.76 13.18 -12.69
CA LEU A 112 10.54 13.34 -11.46
C LEU A 112 11.70 12.35 -11.36
N GLU A 113 11.52 11.10 -11.78
CA GLU A 113 12.61 10.12 -11.90
C GLU A 113 13.70 10.64 -12.85
N HIS A 114 13.30 11.16 -14.02
CA HIS A 114 14.26 11.74 -14.95
C HIS A 114 15.03 12.92 -14.33
N ASN A 115 14.35 13.82 -13.63
CA ASN A 115 14.98 14.98 -12.98
C ASN A 115 15.90 14.59 -11.81
N ALA A 116 15.67 13.44 -11.20
CA ALA A 116 16.46 12.89 -10.10
C ALA A 116 17.57 11.92 -10.57
N ASP A 117 17.83 11.81 -11.88
CA ASP A 117 18.77 10.87 -12.49
C ASP A 117 18.48 9.39 -12.12
N LEU A 118 17.21 9.05 -11.89
CA LEU A 118 16.74 7.69 -11.64
C LEU A 118 16.33 7.00 -12.96
N THR A 119 16.36 5.68 -12.97
CA THR A 119 15.81 4.92 -14.08
C THR A 119 14.29 5.12 -14.13
N ILE A 120 13.74 5.55 -15.27
CA ILE A 120 12.30 5.70 -15.45
C ILE A 120 11.62 4.35 -15.24
N GLY A 121 10.60 4.32 -14.39
CA GLY A 121 9.88 3.10 -14.00
C GLY A 121 10.50 2.36 -12.81
N SER A 122 11.54 2.90 -12.17
CA SER A 122 12.17 2.28 -10.99
C SER A 122 11.37 2.45 -9.71
N ILE A 123 10.58 3.49 -9.60
CA ILE A 123 9.67 3.74 -8.45
C ILE A 123 8.31 3.12 -8.75
N ASP A 124 7.89 2.14 -7.95
CA ASP A 124 6.56 1.51 -8.08
C ASP A 124 5.43 2.47 -7.65
N ILE A 125 4.24 2.27 -8.20
CA ILE A 125 3.02 2.98 -7.77
C ILE A 125 2.00 1.93 -7.36
N MET A 126 1.59 1.93 -6.08
CA MET A 126 0.52 1.07 -5.59
C MET A 126 -0.71 1.92 -5.21
N PRO A 127 -1.80 1.87 -6.00
CA PRO A 127 -3.05 2.52 -5.65
C PRO A 127 -3.79 1.77 -4.55
N ILE A 128 -4.40 2.50 -3.60
CA ILE A 128 -5.37 1.95 -2.66
C ILE A 128 -6.77 2.23 -3.17
N ILE A 129 -7.55 1.17 -3.33
CA ILE A 129 -8.97 1.20 -3.66
C ILE A 129 -9.74 1.17 -2.35
N GLU A 130 -10.32 2.31 -1.96
CA GLU A 130 -10.89 2.49 -0.63
C GLU A 130 -12.11 3.42 -0.59
N THR A 131 -12.78 3.56 -1.74
CA THR A 131 -14.08 4.23 -1.87
C THR A 131 -15.04 3.39 -2.71
N GLY A 132 -16.34 3.60 -2.56
CA GLY A 132 -17.35 2.95 -3.39
C GLY A 132 -17.14 3.23 -4.88
N LEU A 133 -16.77 4.48 -5.23
CA LEU A 133 -16.47 4.86 -6.61
C LEU A 133 -15.19 4.16 -7.11
N GLY A 134 -14.15 4.06 -6.27
CA GLY A 134 -12.93 3.33 -6.60
C GLY A 134 -13.20 1.85 -6.90
N VAL A 135 -14.03 1.19 -6.07
CA VAL A 135 -14.44 -0.21 -6.32
C VAL A 135 -15.27 -0.32 -7.59
N ALA A 136 -16.21 0.60 -7.82
CA ALA A 136 -17.03 0.60 -9.05
C ALA A 136 -16.17 0.73 -10.32
N ASN A 137 -15.08 1.49 -10.27
CA ASN A 137 -14.18 1.76 -11.40
C ASN A 137 -12.92 0.86 -11.40
N VAL A 138 -12.80 -0.11 -10.50
CA VAL A 138 -11.55 -0.86 -10.30
C VAL A 138 -11.03 -1.56 -11.56
N ARG A 139 -11.93 -2.00 -12.44
CA ARG A 139 -11.57 -2.64 -13.71
C ARG A 139 -10.91 -1.67 -14.71
N GLU A 140 -11.32 -0.41 -14.70
CA GLU A 140 -10.71 0.63 -15.52
C GLU A 140 -9.38 1.10 -14.92
N ILE A 141 -9.32 1.21 -13.58
CA ILE A 141 -8.11 1.55 -12.83
C ILE A 141 -7.04 0.48 -13.08
N ALA A 142 -7.37 -0.80 -12.95
CA ALA A 142 -6.45 -1.91 -13.18
C ALA A 142 -5.88 -1.93 -14.62
N ARG A 143 -6.66 -1.45 -15.60
CA ARG A 143 -6.27 -1.39 -17.03
C ARG A 143 -5.72 -0.03 -17.44
N ALA A 144 -5.15 0.73 -16.51
CA ALA A 144 -4.62 2.06 -16.83
C ALA A 144 -3.43 2.05 -17.79
N ASP A 145 -2.77 0.90 -17.99
CA ASP A 145 -1.58 0.75 -18.82
C ASP A 145 -0.46 1.70 -18.38
N THR A 146 -0.03 1.51 -17.15
CA THR A 146 0.99 2.29 -16.44
C THR A 146 1.95 1.35 -15.72
N ARG A 147 2.88 1.91 -14.90
CA ARG A 147 3.81 1.11 -14.06
C ARG A 147 3.15 0.38 -12.90
N VAL A 148 1.84 0.59 -12.63
CA VAL A 148 1.12 -0.09 -11.55
C VAL A 148 1.22 -1.60 -11.72
N ARG A 149 1.81 -2.27 -10.72
CA ARG A 149 1.98 -3.73 -10.72
C ARG A 149 0.88 -4.43 -9.93
N ARG A 150 0.37 -3.78 -8.88
CA ARG A 150 -0.66 -4.35 -7.98
C ARG A 150 -1.55 -3.27 -7.40
N LEU A 151 -2.74 -3.68 -7.02
CA LEU A 151 -3.69 -2.85 -6.29
C LEU A 151 -3.66 -3.19 -4.80
N SER A 152 -4.12 -2.27 -3.96
CA SER A 152 -4.38 -2.55 -2.55
C SER A 152 -5.83 -2.19 -2.21
N PHE A 153 -6.40 -2.88 -1.20
CA PHE A 153 -7.70 -2.59 -0.65
C PHE A 153 -7.58 -1.85 0.68
N GLY A 154 -8.36 -0.79 0.90
CA GLY A 154 -8.43 -0.01 2.13
C GLY A 154 -9.82 -0.08 2.77
N ALA A 155 -10.09 -1.07 3.64
CA ALA A 155 -11.42 -1.26 4.21
C ALA A 155 -11.84 -0.15 5.18
N GLY A 156 -10.89 0.57 5.81
CA GLY A 156 -11.19 1.64 6.75
C GLY A 156 -11.98 2.78 6.12
N ASP A 157 -11.43 3.39 5.09
CA ASP A 157 -12.11 4.46 4.35
C ASP A 157 -13.26 3.92 3.51
N TYR A 158 -13.13 2.71 2.92
CA TYR A 158 -14.24 2.07 2.20
C TYR A 158 -15.48 1.90 3.08
N SER A 159 -15.34 1.36 4.29
CA SER A 159 -16.48 1.17 5.19
C SER A 159 -17.11 2.49 5.60
N LYS A 160 -16.31 3.53 5.81
CA LYS A 160 -16.76 4.87 6.13
C LYS A 160 -17.52 5.52 4.96
N ASP A 161 -16.99 5.45 3.75
CA ASP A 161 -17.60 5.98 2.53
C ASP A 161 -18.94 5.27 2.24
N MET A 162 -18.94 3.94 2.31
CA MET A 162 -20.14 3.11 2.11
C MET A 162 -21.11 3.11 3.30
N ARG A 163 -20.77 3.78 4.42
CA ARG A 163 -21.55 3.79 5.66
C ARG A 163 -21.83 2.39 6.21
N MET A 164 -20.88 1.49 6.08
CA MET A 164 -20.95 0.12 6.56
C MET A 164 -20.41 -0.01 7.98
N ASN A 165 -20.90 -1.00 8.73
CA ASN A 165 -20.26 -1.40 9.97
C ASN A 165 -19.16 -2.41 9.64
N TRP A 166 -17.93 -2.14 10.06
CA TRP A 166 -16.84 -3.10 9.94
C TRP A 166 -16.96 -4.15 11.04
N THR A 167 -17.27 -5.37 10.65
CA THR A 167 -17.49 -6.49 11.58
C THR A 167 -16.26 -7.39 11.70
N LEU A 168 -16.20 -8.19 12.76
CA LEU A 168 -15.07 -9.12 13.01
C LEU A 168 -14.90 -10.20 11.92
N ASN A 169 -15.97 -10.56 11.23
CA ASN A 169 -15.92 -11.57 10.17
C ASN A 169 -15.66 -10.97 8.78
N GLU A 170 -15.66 -9.63 8.69
CA GLU A 170 -15.36 -8.85 7.47
C GLU A 170 -16.17 -9.25 6.22
N SER A 171 -17.33 -9.95 6.39
CA SER A 171 -18.11 -10.47 5.27
C SER A 171 -18.65 -9.36 4.35
N GLU A 172 -18.88 -8.16 4.88
CA GLU A 172 -19.28 -6.97 4.15
C GLU A 172 -18.20 -6.48 3.17
N MET A 173 -16.96 -6.88 3.35
CA MET A 173 -15.82 -6.53 2.46
C MET A 173 -15.67 -7.51 1.28
N ASN A 174 -16.33 -8.66 1.31
CA ASN A 174 -16.10 -9.74 0.35
C ASN A 174 -16.37 -9.31 -1.10
N HIS A 175 -17.39 -8.47 -1.33
CA HIS A 175 -17.67 -7.97 -2.66
C HIS A 175 -16.51 -7.12 -3.21
N ALA A 176 -16.04 -6.14 -2.44
CA ALA A 176 -14.93 -5.29 -2.85
C ALA A 176 -13.64 -6.11 -3.08
N ARG A 177 -13.34 -7.04 -2.16
CA ARG A 177 -12.20 -7.95 -2.28
C ARG A 177 -12.26 -8.79 -3.56
N ALA A 178 -13.41 -9.37 -3.88
CA ALA A 178 -13.60 -10.18 -5.08
C ALA A 178 -13.44 -9.35 -6.37
N GLU A 179 -14.01 -8.14 -6.42
CA GLU A 179 -13.87 -7.23 -7.57
C GLU A 179 -12.41 -6.79 -7.79
N ILE A 180 -11.67 -6.47 -6.73
CA ILE A 180 -10.26 -6.07 -6.81
C ILE A 180 -9.39 -7.24 -7.30
N ALA A 181 -9.58 -8.44 -6.75
CA ALA A 181 -8.84 -9.63 -7.19
C ALA A 181 -9.14 -9.97 -8.66
N LEU A 182 -10.42 -9.94 -9.05
CA LEU A 182 -10.83 -10.18 -10.44
C LEU A 182 -10.25 -9.14 -11.40
N ALA A 183 -10.32 -7.85 -11.04
CA ALA A 183 -9.80 -6.76 -11.86
C ALA A 183 -8.28 -6.86 -12.05
N SER A 184 -7.55 -7.13 -10.96
CA SER A 184 -6.09 -7.34 -11.00
C SER A 184 -5.73 -8.48 -11.95
N ARG A 185 -6.37 -9.64 -11.77
CA ARG A 185 -6.10 -10.81 -12.62
C ARG A 185 -6.46 -10.58 -14.09
N ALA A 186 -7.60 -9.94 -14.36
CA ALA A 186 -8.07 -9.65 -15.72
C ALA A 186 -7.21 -8.60 -16.45
N ALA A 187 -6.51 -7.75 -15.71
CA ALA A 187 -5.57 -6.77 -16.25
C ALA A 187 -4.12 -7.28 -16.34
N GLY A 188 -3.84 -8.51 -15.87
CA GLY A 188 -2.48 -9.06 -15.84
C GLY A 188 -1.59 -8.48 -14.76
N LEU A 189 -2.17 -7.84 -13.75
CA LEU A 189 -1.44 -7.34 -12.58
C LEU A 189 -1.06 -8.49 -11.65
N ASP A 190 -0.08 -8.22 -10.77
CA ASP A 190 0.22 -9.07 -9.63
C ASP A 190 -1.01 -9.21 -8.71
N PRO A 191 -1.13 -10.28 -7.91
CA PRO A 191 -2.17 -10.39 -6.91
C PRO A 191 -2.23 -9.15 -6.01
N PRO A 192 -3.42 -8.69 -5.58
CA PRO A 192 -3.54 -7.48 -4.77
C PRO A 192 -3.09 -7.68 -3.32
N VAL A 193 -2.98 -6.58 -2.59
CA VAL A 193 -2.68 -6.52 -1.15
C VAL A 193 -3.96 -6.14 -0.39
N ASP A 194 -4.32 -6.92 0.62
CA ASP A 194 -5.53 -6.67 1.41
C ASP A 194 -5.31 -5.61 2.50
N THR A 195 -6.41 -5.11 3.02
CA THR A 195 -6.52 -4.10 4.06
C THR A 195 -5.89 -4.50 5.40
N VAL A 196 -5.83 -3.57 6.35
CA VAL A 196 -5.36 -3.77 7.71
C VAL A 196 -6.33 -4.61 8.56
N TRP A 197 -5.81 -5.27 9.62
CA TRP A 197 -6.60 -5.81 10.72
C TRP A 197 -6.58 -4.83 11.89
N VAL A 198 -7.74 -4.27 12.25
CA VAL A 198 -7.83 -3.18 13.24
C VAL A 198 -7.73 -3.64 14.70
N HIS A 199 -7.95 -4.93 14.95
CA HIS A 199 -7.89 -5.50 16.30
C HIS A 199 -6.45 -5.95 16.62
N VAL A 200 -5.56 -5.01 16.91
CA VAL A 200 -4.10 -5.23 17.05
C VAL A 200 -3.71 -6.27 18.11
N LYS A 201 -4.57 -6.57 19.09
CA LYS A 201 -4.32 -7.58 20.14
C LYS A 201 -4.85 -8.98 19.78
N ASP A 202 -5.49 -9.12 18.62
CA ASP A 202 -6.08 -10.37 18.15
C ASP A 202 -5.24 -10.93 17.00
N ALA A 203 -4.13 -11.58 17.34
CA ALA A 203 -3.22 -12.19 16.38
C ALA A 203 -3.86 -13.35 15.61
N GLU A 204 -4.70 -14.17 16.28
CA GLU A 204 -5.43 -15.25 15.62
C GLU A 204 -6.46 -14.73 14.62
N GLY A 205 -7.18 -13.64 14.95
CA GLY A 205 -8.09 -12.98 14.02
C GLY A 205 -7.35 -12.41 12.81
N CYS A 206 -6.18 -11.80 13.04
CA CYS A 206 -5.31 -11.31 11.97
C CYS A 206 -4.91 -12.45 11.01
N GLN A 207 -4.48 -13.58 11.56
CA GLN A 207 -4.08 -14.75 10.77
C GLN A 207 -5.26 -15.34 9.99
N ARG A 208 -6.44 -15.49 10.62
CA ARG A 208 -7.66 -15.97 9.94
C ARG A 208 -8.08 -15.03 8.80
N SER A 209 -8.05 -13.71 9.04
CA SER A 209 -8.34 -12.70 8.00
C SER A 209 -7.34 -12.80 6.84
N ALA A 210 -6.04 -12.94 7.13
CA ALA A 210 -5.00 -13.10 6.12
C ALA A 210 -5.20 -14.40 5.31
N GLN A 211 -5.50 -15.53 5.96
CA GLN A 211 -5.79 -16.80 5.28
C GLN A 211 -7.01 -16.67 4.36
N THR A 212 -8.09 -16.05 4.84
CA THR A 212 -9.32 -15.85 4.05
C THR A 212 -9.02 -15.11 2.74
N VAL A 213 -8.23 -14.04 2.79
CA VAL A 213 -7.94 -13.26 1.58
C VAL A 213 -6.89 -13.91 0.70
N ARG A 214 -5.95 -14.69 1.26
CA ARG A 214 -5.07 -15.56 0.48
C ARG A 214 -5.90 -16.52 -0.39
N ASP A 215 -6.91 -17.16 0.19
CA ASP A 215 -7.82 -18.07 -0.52
C ASP A 215 -8.64 -17.35 -1.61
N MET A 216 -8.81 -16.02 -1.49
CA MET A 216 -9.41 -15.16 -2.52
C MET A 216 -8.43 -14.69 -3.60
N GLY A 217 -7.15 -15.08 -3.54
CA GLY A 217 -6.13 -14.75 -4.53
C GLY A 217 -5.34 -13.48 -4.27
N TYR A 218 -5.27 -13.02 -3.02
CA TYR A 218 -4.36 -11.94 -2.58
C TYR A 218 -2.96 -12.48 -2.30
N GLN A 219 -1.94 -11.61 -2.38
CA GLN A 219 -0.56 -11.98 -2.09
C GLN A 219 -0.06 -11.50 -0.73
N GLY A 220 -0.75 -10.58 -0.09
CA GLY A 220 -0.30 -9.95 1.15
C GLY A 220 -1.37 -9.13 1.82
N LYS A 221 -1.01 -8.56 2.98
CA LYS A 221 -1.91 -7.75 3.81
C LYS A 221 -1.19 -6.55 4.41
N LEU A 222 -1.89 -5.43 4.49
CA LEU A 222 -1.46 -4.23 5.20
C LEU A 222 -1.46 -4.49 6.71
N CYS A 223 -0.44 -4.01 7.41
CA CYS A 223 -0.26 -4.13 8.85
C CYS A 223 -0.13 -2.75 9.50
N ILE A 224 -0.72 -2.56 10.67
CA ILE A 224 -0.62 -1.32 11.47
C ILE A 224 0.07 -1.52 12.82
N HIS A 225 0.49 -2.74 13.11
CA HIS A 225 1.22 -3.07 14.32
C HIS A 225 2.28 -4.17 14.06
N PRO A 226 3.46 -4.11 14.71
CA PRO A 226 4.51 -5.11 14.56
C PRO A 226 4.05 -6.55 14.80
N ASP A 227 3.16 -6.78 15.77
CA ASP A 227 2.65 -8.10 16.12
C ASP A 227 1.79 -8.76 15.01
N GLN A 228 1.47 -8.01 13.94
CA GLN A 228 0.73 -8.52 12.78
C GLN A 228 1.65 -9.11 11.71
N ILE A 229 2.95 -8.82 11.74
CA ILE A 229 3.91 -9.26 10.71
C ILE A 229 3.96 -10.79 10.66
N GLU A 230 4.22 -11.43 11.78
CA GLU A 230 4.36 -12.90 11.84
C GLU A 230 3.07 -13.63 11.45
N PRO A 231 1.86 -13.31 11.99
CA PRO A 231 0.61 -13.92 11.55
C PRO A 231 0.35 -13.78 10.04
N VAL A 232 0.66 -12.60 9.48
CA VAL A 232 0.49 -12.33 8.04
C VAL A 232 1.52 -13.13 7.23
N ASN A 233 2.81 -13.07 7.58
CA ASN A 233 3.85 -13.81 6.88
C ASN A 233 3.56 -15.31 6.89
N THR A 234 3.11 -15.87 8.03
CA THR A 234 2.72 -17.27 8.15
C THR A 234 1.56 -17.63 7.22
N ALA A 235 0.50 -16.81 7.20
CA ALA A 235 -0.67 -17.07 6.37
C ALA A 235 -0.35 -17.06 4.86
N PHE A 236 0.53 -16.18 4.40
CA PHE A 236 0.89 -16.07 2.97
C PHE A 236 2.10 -16.91 2.53
N THR A 237 2.80 -17.56 3.46
CA THR A 237 3.85 -18.50 3.10
C THR A 237 3.23 -19.83 2.68
N PRO A 238 3.55 -20.37 1.47
CA PRO A 238 3.06 -21.69 1.07
C PRO A 238 3.51 -22.77 2.04
N SER A 239 2.66 -23.77 2.27
CA SER A 239 3.06 -24.98 3.00
C SER A 239 3.91 -25.90 2.11
N ASP A 240 4.62 -26.85 2.72
CA ASP A 240 5.42 -27.84 1.99
C ASP A 240 4.56 -28.72 1.04
N GLU A 241 3.25 -28.82 1.30
CA GLU A 241 2.30 -29.57 0.45
C GLU A 241 1.82 -28.75 -0.75
N GLU A 242 1.97 -27.40 -0.73
CA GLU A 242 1.56 -26.50 -1.81
C GLU A 242 2.70 -26.21 -2.80
N VAL A 243 3.94 -26.58 -2.47
CA VAL A 243 5.15 -26.44 -3.30
C VAL A 243 5.44 -27.71 -4.05
#